data_2ac0a97c4214f9df76db1b3b506435ff
#
_entry.id   2ac0a97c4214f9df76db1b3b506435ff
#
_cell.length_a   1.000
_cell.length_b   1.000
_cell.length_c   1.000
_cell.angle_alpha   90.00
_cell.angle_beta   90.00
_cell.angle_gamma   90.00
#
_symmetry.space_group_name_H-M   'P 1'
#
loop_
_entity.id
_entity.type
_entity.pdbx_description
1 polymer ?
#
loop_
_entity_poly.entity_id
_entity_poly.type
_entity_poly.pdbx_seq_one_letter_code
_entity_poly.pdbx_strand_id
1 'polypeptide(L)'
;MAYRKTVASFVAAAALLGTSSASYAATDIAWWHAMGGRLGEVVVDIANGFNADQSACKITPVYKGTYEETLTSGIAAFRAGEQPNILQVFDAGAATIIGAKGAVIPAQDILETSGAGFDIEDYIDGVRYFYADSDGKMIGMPFNSSTPILYYNVDALEKAGVEAPKTWEEFEAIAPKLKEAGYVPLAQSHLPWIFTENFKSRHNLQFATNNNGYDGTADTKLVFGEPIKNHFTKVKGWLDDGMFGYYGTGWGDNQTPFNEGKVAMWLGSSGSFGGIQKTVEFPFSATYLPYWDAVDGAGTGTFIGGAALFAMAGKPEEENKCVASFYEYLTSPEVQYMWHKETGYVPITTAAYDMAKKDGYYESTPAAEIGIKQLTLPGGDWTKGYRMGFYVQIRDVMNREYGKILSGETSVEDAFATIEGEGNKLLERFSKTTGN
;
A
#
# COMPACT_ATOMS: atom_id res chain seq x y z
N MET A 1 -42.15 94.15 10.14
CA MET A 1 -40.79 93.76 9.79
C MET A 1 -40.53 92.40 10.34
N ALA A 2 -40.65 91.38 9.56
CA ALA A 2 -40.49 89.99 9.99
C ALA A 2 -39.32 89.39 9.26
N TYR A 3 -38.27 89.03 9.97
CA TYR A 3 -37.08 88.29 9.44
C TYR A 3 -37.34 86.79 9.43
N ARG A 4 -37.41 86.18 8.24
CA ARG A 4 -37.40 84.72 8.04
C ARG A 4 -35.98 84.29 8.05
N LYS A 5 -35.58 83.43 8.98
CA LYS A 5 -34.33 82.66 8.96
C LYS A 5 -34.58 81.35 8.23
N THR A 6 -33.84 81.13 7.08
CA THR A 6 -33.81 79.92 6.33
C THR A 6 -32.74 79.02 6.96
N VAL A 7 -33.11 77.83 7.39
CA VAL A 7 -32.18 76.80 7.88
C VAL A 7 -31.93 75.85 6.68
N ALA A 8 -30.68 75.84 6.24
CA ALA A 8 -30.23 74.86 5.22
C ALA A 8 -29.81 73.55 5.90
N SER A 9 -30.51 72.44 5.60
CA SER A 9 -30.16 71.09 6.06
C SER A 9 -29.18 70.48 5.10
N PHE A 10 -27.95 70.18 5.53
CA PHE A 10 -26.98 69.35 4.81
C PHE A 10 -27.30 67.89 5.07
N VAL A 11 -27.72 67.14 4.05
CA VAL A 11 -27.82 65.73 4.10
C VAL A 11 -26.46 65.16 3.66
N ALA A 12 -25.70 64.57 4.59
CA ALA A 12 -24.48 63.86 4.32
C ALA A 12 -24.85 62.43 3.87
N ALA A 13 -24.72 62.14 2.60
CA ALA A 13 -24.82 60.77 2.04
C ALA A 13 -23.53 60.00 2.38
N ALA A 14 -23.56 59.12 3.38
CA ALA A 14 -22.49 58.17 3.63
C ALA A 14 -22.57 57.07 2.57
N ALA A 15 -21.65 57.10 1.61
CA ALA A 15 -21.44 55.98 0.66
C ALA A 15 -20.80 54.80 1.41
N LEU A 16 -21.58 53.78 1.74
CA LEU A 16 -21.09 52.47 2.16
C LEU A 16 -20.42 51.81 0.96
N LEU A 17 -19.09 51.92 0.87
CA LEU A 17 -18.28 51.07 0.02
C LEU A 17 -18.31 49.64 0.58
N GLY A 18 -19.30 48.85 0.15
CA GLY A 18 -19.32 47.43 0.35
C GLY A 18 -18.15 46.79 -0.41
N THR A 19 -17.09 46.47 0.30
CA THR A 19 -16.07 45.58 -0.23
C THR A 19 -16.74 44.20 -0.44
N SER A 20 -17.23 43.93 -1.64
CA SER A 20 -17.59 42.60 -2.07
C SER A 20 -16.31 41.79 -2.07
N SER A 21 -16.08 41.00 -1.01
CA SER A 21 -15.09 39.94 -1.03
C SER A 21 -15.52 39.01 -2.17
N ALA A 22 -14.81 39.04 -3.27
CA ALA A 22 -14.97 38.05 -4.31
C ALA A 22 -14.67 36.68 -3.65
N SER A 23 -15.70 35.91 -3.36
CA SER A 23 -15.55 34.52 -2.99
C SER A 23 -14.98 33.81 -4.23
N TYR A 24 -13.67 33.63 -4.28
CA TYR A 24 -13.09 32.72 -5.24
C TYR A 24 -13.64 31.32 -4.96
N ALA A 25 -14.20 30.67 -5.97
CA ALA A 25 -14.56 29.27 -5.86
C ALA A 25 -13.31 28.46 -5.51
N ALA A 26 -13.44 27.51 -4.61
CA ALA A 26 -12.33 26.61 -4.27
C ALA A 26 -11.81 25.91 -5.52
N THR A 27 -10.50 25.73 -5.62
CA THR A 27 -9.86 24.97 -6.71
C THR A 27 -10.18 23.49 -6.53
N ASP A 28 -10.91 22.90 -7.47
CA ASP A 28 -11.27 21.47 -7.44
C ASP A 28 -10.08 20.59 -7.84
N ILE A 29 -9.79 19.57 -7.00
CA ILE A 29 -8.72 18.59 -7.15
C ILE A 29 -9.32 17.19 -7.20
N ALA A 30 -9.22 16.53 -8.32
CA ALA A 30 -9.65 15.15 -8.49
C ALA A 30 -8.58 14.17 -7.97
N TRP A 31 -8.96 13.33 -7.01
CA TRP A 31 -8.13 12.25 -6.48
C TRP A 31 -8.70 10.89 -6.87
N TRP A 32 -8.08 10.23 -7.86
CA TRP A 32 -8.47 8.88 -8.28
C TRP A 32 -7.82 7.81 -7.41
N HIS A 33 -8.64 6.92 -6.85
CA HIS A 33 -8.19 5.91 -5.90
C HIS A 33 -8.89 4.57 -6.09
N ALA A 34 -8.28 3.50 -5.53
CA ALA A 34 -8.73 2.12 -5.55
C ALA A 34 -9.27 1.63 -4.19
N MET A 35 -9.51 2.54 -3.24
CA MET A 35 -9.98 2.18 -1.91
C MET A 35 -11.48 1.96 -1.93
N GLY A 36 -11.92 0.70 -1.81
CA GLY A 36 -13.33 0.31 -1.71
C GLY A 36 -13.77 0.03 -0.26
N GLY A 37 -15.07 -0.14 -0.05
CA GLY A 37 -15.64 -0.49 1.25
C GLY A 37 -15.20 0.47 2.36
N ARG A 38 -14.86 -0.05 3.53
CA ARG A 38 -14.44 0.76 4.69
C ARG A 38 -13.25 1.67 4.39
N LEU A 39 -12.27 1.21 3.61
CA LEU A 39 -11.12 2.03 3.24
C LEU A 39 -11.53 3.26 2.43
N GLY A 40 -12.52 3.09 1.54
CA GLY A 40 -13.10 4.19 0.76
C GLY A 40 -13.83 5.20 1.63
N GLU A 41 -14.55 4.74 2.67
CA GLU A 41 -15.18 5.65 3.64
C GLU A 41 -14.15 6.52 4.36
N VAL A 42 -13.04 5.94 4.83
CA VAL A 42 -11.95 6.69 5.49
C VAL A 42 -11.27 7.66 4.53
N VAL A 43 -11.10 7.30 3.26
CA VAL A 43 -10.60 8.22 2.21
C VAL A 43 -11.52 9.44 2.07
N VAL A 44 -12.84 9.22 2.07
CA VAL A 44 -13.83 10.32 2.03
C VAL A 44 -13.75 11.17 3.30
N ASP A 45 -13.59 10.55 4.48
CA ASP A 45 -13.43 11.28 5.75
C ASP A 45 -12.18 12.16 5.74
N ILE A 46 -11.06 11.67 5.24
CA ILE A 46 -9.81 12.44 5.06
C ILE A 46 -10.04 13.65 4.15
N ALA A 47 -10.66 13.44 2.98
CA ALA A 47 -10.94 14.52 2.05
C ALA A 47 -11.89 15.57 2.64
N ASN A 48 -12.92 15.15 3.38
CA ASN A 48 -13.85 16.02 4.07
C ASN A 48 -13.17 16.82 5.18
N GLY A 49 -12.26 16.21 5.96
CA GLY A 49 -11.47 16.88 6.98
C GLY A 49 -10.64 18.02 6.35
N PHE A 50 -9.86 17.73 5.32
CA PHE A 50 -9.10 18.73 4.59
C PHE A 50 -9.99 19.85 4.05
N ASN A 51 -11.12 19.50 3.42
CA ASN A 51 -12.04 20.49 2.84
C ASN A 51 -12.73 21.36 3.89
N ALA A 52 -12.86 20.89 5.14
CA ALA A 52 -13.43 21.65 6.24
C ALA A 52 -12.42 22.64 6.89
N ASP A 53 -11.12 22.29 6.86
CA ASP A 53 -10.07 23.07 7.51
C ASP A 53 -9.68 24.33 6.73
N GLN A 54 -9.99 24.40 5.44
CA GLN A 54 -9.64 25.51 4.58
C GLN A 54 -10.68 25.70 3.45
N SER A 55 -10.63 26.82 2.70
CA SER A 55 -11.61 27.15 1.65
C SER A 55 -11.01 27.39 0.27
N ALA A 56 -9.69 27.31 0.13
CA ALA A 56 -9.01 27.59 -1.13
C ALA A 56 -9.03 26.39 -2.11
N CYS A 57 -9.03 25.18 -1.57
CA CYS A 57 -8.95 23.93 -2.31
C CYS A 57 -10.10 22.99 -1.93
N LYS A 58 -10.51 22.14 -2.87
CA LYS A 58 -11.51 21.10 -2.63
C LYS A 58 -11.03 19.78 -3.21
N ILE A 59 -10.74 18.83 -2.35
CA ILE A 59 -10.39 17.47 -2.75
C ILE A 59 -11.67 16.69 -3.00
N THR A 60 -11.74 16.09 -4.20
CA THR A 60 -12.84 15.22 -4.62
C THR A 60 -12.30 13.82 -4.88
N PRO A 61 -12.44 12.88 -3.91
CA PRO A 61 -12.02 11.49 -4.12
C PRO A 61 -12.96 10.80 -5.10
N VAL A 62 -12.39 10.03 -6.03
CA VAL A 62 -13.12 9.29 -7.06
C VAL A 62 -12.63 7.84 -7.08
N TYR A 63 -13.48 6.93 -6.63
CA TYR A 63 -13.22 5.50 -6.68
C TYR A 63 -13.21 4.99 -8.12
N LYS A 64 -12.15 4.29 -8.52
CA LYS A 64 -11.92 3.82 -9.89
C LYS A 64 -11.86 2.29 -10.02
N GLY A 65 -12.32 1.55 -9.01
CA GLY A 65 -12.25 0.10 -9.00
C GLY A 65 -11.00 -0.45 -8.33
N THR A 66 -10.47 -1.56 -8.85
CA THR A 66 -9.23 -2.17 -8.32
C THR A 66 -7.99 -1.30 -8.59
N TYR A 67 -6.86 -1.69 -8.04
CA TYR A 67 -5.58 -1.03 -8.32
C TYR A 67 -5.22 -1.07 -9.81
N GLU A 68 -5.45 -2.21 -10.48
CA GLU A 68 -5.19 -2.41 -11.90
C GLU A 68 -6.12 -1.56 -12.77
N GLU A 69 -7.41 -1.48 -12.41
CA GLU A 69 -8.41 -0.64 -13.08
C GLU A 69 -8.08 0.86 -12.90
N THR A 70 -7.69 1.26 -11.71
CA THR A 70 -7.27 2.64 -11.40
C THR A 70 -6.05 3.04 -12.20
N LEU A 71 -5.00 2.19 -12.24
CA LEU A 71 -3.80 2.44 -13.03
C LEU A 71 -4.10 2.51 -14.52
N THR A 72 -4.87 1.55 -15.04
CA THR A 72 -5.24 1.49 -16.45
C THR A 72 -6.05 2.73 -16.87
N SER A 73 -7.01 3.13 -16.03
CA SER A 73 -7.80 4.35 -16.23
C SER A 73 -6.92 5.61 -16.21
N GLY A 74 -5.97 5.68 -15.28
CA GLY A 74 -5.00 6.78 -15.17
C GLY A 74 -4.11 6.91 -16.40
N ILE A 75 -3.57 5.79 -16.91
CA ILE A 75 -2.76 5.76 -18.14
C ILE A 75 -3.59 6.20 -19.35
N ALA A 76 -4.83 5.73 -19.48
CA ALA A 76 -5.72 6.11 -20.57
C ALA A 76 -6.05 7.61 -20.53
N ALA A 77 -6.39 8.14 -19.36
CA ALA A 77 -6.70 9.55 -19.14
C ALA A 77 -5.48 10.45 -19.43
N PHE A 78 -4.28 10.05 -18.98
CA PHE A 78 -3.06 10.79 -19.27
C PHE A 78 -2.79 10.90 -20.79
N ARG A 79 -2.98 9.81 -21.54
CA ARG A 79 -2.84 9.82 -23.01
C ARG A 79 -3.87 10.71 -23.70
N ALA A 80 -5.04 10.86 -23.10
CA ALA A 80 -6.11 11.73 -23.61
C ALA A 80 -5.97 13.22 -23.16
N GLY A 81 -5.06 13.52 -22.23
CA GLY A 81 -4.95 14.85 -21.62
C GLY A 81 -6.03 15.12 -20.56
N GLU A 82 -6.67 14.09 -20.04
CA GLU A 82 -7.81 14.14 -19.10
C GLU A 82 -7.46 13.52 -17.73
N GLN A 83 -6.16 13.43 -17.40
CA GLN A 83 -5.69 12.83 -16.15
C GLN A 83 -6.23 13.60 -14.93
N PRO A 84 -6.43 12.89 -13.77
CA PRO A 84 -6.75 13.55 -12.49
C PRO A 84 -5.56 14.40 -12.01
N ASN A 85 -5.74 15.13 -10.91
CA ASN A 85 -4.64 15.82 -10.24
C ASN A 85 -3.77 14.83 -9.45
N ILE A 86 -4.42 13.88 -8.78
CA ILE A 86 -3.79 12.87 -7.96
C ILE A 86 -4.26 11.49 -8.42
N LEU A 87 -3.30 10.62 -8.74
CA LEU A 87 -3.55 9.21 -9.08
C LEU A 87 -2.91 8.30 -8.04
N GLN A 88 -3.71 7.45 -7.41
CA GLN A 88 -3.19 6.37 -6.57
C GLN A 88 -2.66 5.24 -7.45
N VAL A 89 -1.39 4.86 -7.25
CA VAL A 89 -0.76 3.75 -7.95
C VAL A 89 -0.13 2.80 -6.94
N PHE A 90 -0.46 1.51 -7.06
CA PHE A 90 0.02 0.48 -6.15
C PHE A 90 1.46 0.04 -6.46
N ASP A 91 2.06 -0.67 -5.53
CA ASP A 91 3.44 -1.13 -5.54
C ASP A 91 3.89 -1.75 -6.87
N ALA A 92 3.10 -2.67 -7.45
CA ALA A 92 3.43 -3.30 -8.73
C ALA A 92 3.38 -2.32 -9.92
N GLY A 93 2.61 -1.25 -9.83
CA GLY A 93 2.52 -0.21 -10.85
C GLY A 93 3.61 0.88 -10.73
N ALA A 94 4.27 0.98 -9.56
CA ALA A 94 5.15 2.09 -9.21
C ALA A 94 6.29 2.30 -10.21
N ALA A 95 7.06 1.27 -10.55
CA ALA A 95 8.16 1.40 -11.50
C ALA A 95 7.70 1.81 -12.91
N THR A 96 6.49 1.41 -13.31
CA THR A 96 5.91 1.79 -14.60
C THR A 96 5.57 3.28 -14.66
N ILE A 97 4.96 3.83 -13.61
CA ILE A 97 4.59 5.25 -13.57
C ILE A 97 5.81 6.15 -13.35
N ILE A 98 6.78 5.74 -12.51
CA ILE A 98 8.05 6.43 -12.30
C ILE A 98 8.87 6.48 -13.61
N GLY A 99 8.88 5.38 -14.38
CA GLY A 99 9.54 5.31 -15.68
C GLY A 99 8.86 6.10 -16.79
N ALA A 100 7.62 6.55 -16.62
CA ALA A 100 6.88 7.35 -17.59
C ALA A 100 7.32 8.82 -17.51
N LYS A 101 8.42 9.16 -18.20
CA LYS A 101 9.02 10.52 -18.18
C LYS A 101 7.99 11.61 -18.48
N GLY A 102 7.89 12.60 -17.60
CA GLY A 102 6.99 13.74 -17.75
C GLY A 102 5.50 13.47 -17.44
N ALA A 103 5.15 12.28 -16.95
CA ALA A 103 3.78 11.96 -16.58
C ALA A 103 3.40 12.44 -15.17
N VAL A 104 4.38 12.56 -14.28
CA VAL A 104 4.17 12.97 -12.89
C VAL A 104 5.14 14.06 -12.48
N ILE A 105 4.75 14.84 -11.48
CA ILE A 105 5.62 15.77 -10.77
C ILE A 105 6.08 15.01 -9.50
N PRO A 106 7.40 14.95 -9.21
CA PRO A 106 7.87 14.31 -7.99
C PRO A 106 7.16 14.85 -6.76
N ALA A 107 6.72 13.94 -5.87
CA ALA A 107 6.04 14.33 -4.63
C ALA A 107 6.92 15.23 -3.76
N GLN A 108 8.24 14.99 -3.77
CA GLN A 108 9.20 15.87 -3.10
C GLN A 108 9.13 17.31 -3.63
N ASP A 109 9.12 17.51 -4.97
CA ASP A 109 9.04 18.85 -5.55
C ASP A 109 7.71 19.54 -5.22
N ILE A 110 6.62 18.78 -5.18
CA ILE A 110 5.30 19.28 -4.76
C ILE A 110 5.35 19.73 -3.30
N LEU A 111 5.87 18.90 -2.37
CA LEU A 111 5.93 19.22 -0.95
C LEU A 111 6.85 20.41 -0.66
N GLU A 112 7.97 20.55 -1.35
CA GLU A 112 8.86 21.70 -1.22
C GLU A 112 8.17 23.03 -1.60
N THR A 113 7.13 23.00 -2.44
CA THR A 113 6.37 24.20 -2.82
C THR A 113 5.31 24.61 -1.78
N SER A 114 4.95 23.75 -0.82
CA SER A 114 3.97 24.07 0.21
C SER A 114 4.47 25.12 1.21
N GLY A 115 5.79 25.21 1.37
CA GLY A 115 6.43 26.12 2.34
C GLY A 115 6.46 25.61 3.78
N ALA A 116 5.90 24.43 4.07
CA ALA A 116 5.91 23.83 5.40
C ALA A 116 7.27 23.21 5.78
N GLY A 117 8.14 23.05 4.81
CA GLY A 117 9.40 22.32 4.96
C GLY A 117 9.19 20.82 4.71
N PHE A 118 10.02 20.26 3.86
CA PHE A 118 10.04 18.82 3.58
C PHE A 118 11.39 18.25 4.04
N ASP A 119 11.33 17.22 4.90
CA ASP A 119 12.50 16.42 5.24
C ASP A 119 12.18 14.95 4.98
N ILE A 120 12.91 14.32 4.08
CA ILE A 120 12.72 12.89 3.76
C ILE A 120 13.05 12.00 4.96
N GLU A 121 13.87 12.47 5.90
CA GLU A 121 14.24 11.73 7.11
C GLU A 121 13.08 11.60 8.11
N ASP A 122 12.02 12.42 7.97
CA ASP A 122 10.78 12.28 8.76
C ASP A 122 10.01 11.01 8.40
N TYR A 123 10.25 10.46 7.20
CA TYR A 123 9.57 9.27 6.73
C TYR A 123 10.30 7.99 7.15
N ILE A 124 9.53 6.95 7.44
CA ILE A 124 10.07 5.64 7.80
C ILE A 124 10.84 5.06 6.61
N ASP A 125 12.08 4.63 6.82
CA ASP A 125 13.01 4.16 5.78
C ASP A 125 12.42 3.13 4.82
N GLY A 126 11.75 2.11 5.34
CA GLY A 126 11.12 1.06 4.54
C GLY A 126 9.96 1.54 3.66
N VAL A 127 9.46 2.76 3.89
CA VAL A 127 8.35 3.36 3.13
C VAL A 127 8.86 4.34 2.08
N ARG A 128 9.77 5.26 2.45
CA ARG A 128 10.21 6.37 1.60
C ARG A 128 10.94 5.94 0.34
N TYR A 129 11.78 4.90 0.42
CA TYR A 129 12.63 4.51 -0.70
C TYR A 129 11.92 3.68 -1.79
N PHE A 130 10.82 3.04 -1.47
CA PHE A 130 10.12 2.21 -2.44
C PHE A 130 9.56 3.03 -3.63
N TYR A 131 9.05 4.22 -3.35
CA TYR A 131 8.48 5.13 -4.37
C TYR A 131 9.44 6.27 -4.79
N ALA A 132 10.73 6.15 -4.47
CA ALA A 132 11.75 7.08 -4.89
C ALA A 132 12.35 6.69 -6.25
N ASP A 133 13.06 7.58 -6.92
CA ASP A 133 13.88 7.28 -8.10
C ASP A 133 15.25 6.69 -7.72
N SER A 134 16.14 6.51 -8.71
CA SER A 134 17.50 6.00 -8.49
C SER A 134 18.36 6.91 -7.62
N ASP A 135 18.07 8.20 -7.59
CA ASP A 135 18.83 9.20 -6.83
C ASP A 135 18.25 9.39 -5.41
N GLY A 136 17.20 8.65 -5.06
CA GLY A 136 16.53 8.69 -3.77
C GLY A 136 15.46 9.78 -3.65
N LYS A 137 15.13 10.50 -4.75
CA LYS A 137 14.10 11.52 -4.76
C LYS A 137 12.72 10.89 -4.71
N MET A 138 11.87 11.32 -3.77
CA MET A 138 10.51 10.82 -3.62
C MET A 138 9.63 11.24 -4.80
N ILE A 139 9.29 10.29 -5.67
CA ILE A 139 8.42 10.52 -6.84
C ILE A 139 6.96 10.35 -6.49
N GLY A 140 6.59 9.28 -5.78
CA GLY A 140 5.24 9.06 -5.27
C GLY A 140 5.19 9.35 -3.77
N MET A 141 4.15 10.07 -3.33
CA MET A 141 3.85 10.30 -1.92
C MET A 141 3.34 9.01 -1.30
N PRO A 142 4.05 8.34 -0.37
CA PRO A 142 3.53 7.16 0.31
C PRO A 142 2.17 7.47 0.97
N PHE A 143 1.21 6.55 0.88
CA PHE A 143 -0.12 6.76 1.45
C PHE A 143 -0.58 5.56 2.27
N ASN A 144 -0.99 4.49 1.62
CA ASN A 144 -1.52 3.29 2.28
C ASN A 144 -0.49 2.17 2.22
N SER A 145 0.60 2.33 2.95
CA SER A 145 1.67 1.35 3.05
C SER A 145 1.31 0.23 4.03
N SER A 146 1.57 -1.01 3.65
CA SER A 146 1.31 -2.19 4.47
C SER A 146 2.45 -3.21 4.36
N THR A 147 2.46 -4.19 5.24
CA THR A 147 3.32 -5.38 5.14
C THR A 147 2.47 -6.64 5.26
N PRO A 148 2.88 -7.78 4.67
CA PRO A 148 2.19 -9.03 4.91
C PRO A 148 2.47 -9.53 6.32
N ILE A 149 1.42 -9.83 7.07
CA ILE A 149 1.51 -10.38 8.43
C ILE A 149 0.63 -11.63 8.57
N LEU A 150 0.88 -12.43 9.59
CA LEU A 150 0.08 -13.60 9.92
C LEU A 150 -0.95 -13.23 11.00
N TYR A 151 -2.22 -13.15 10.61
CA TYR A 151 -3.35 -13.08 11.54
C TYR A 151 -3.71 -14.47 12.04
N TYR A 152 -4.19 -14.55 13.27
CA TYR A 152 -4.65 -15.83 13.83
C TYR A 152 -5.84 -15.65 14.76
N ASN A 153 -6.71 -16.65 14.76
CA ASN A 153 -7.82 -16.79 15.68
C ASN A 153 -7.28 -17.38 17.00
N VAL A 154 -7.37 -16.60 18.08
CA VAL A 154 -6.83 -17.01 19.41
C VAL A 154 -7.54 -18.25 19.92
N ASP A 155 -8.87 -18.31 19.84
CA ASP A 155 -9.66 -19.45 20.29
C ASP A 155 -9.31 -20.75 19.53
N ALA A 156 -8.99 -20.63 18.22
CA ALA A 156 -8.60 -21.77 17.42
C ALA A 156 -7.24 -22.35 17.84
N LEU A 157 -6.27 -21.47 18.13
CA LEU A 157 -4.95 -21.89 18.60
C LEU A 157 -5.02 -22.47 20.00
N GLU A 158 -5.76 -21.83 20.92
CA GLU A 158 -5.98 -22.34 22.29
C GLU A 158 -6.67 -23.70 22.27
N LYS A 159 -7.72 -23.88 21.47
CA LYS A 159 -8.42 -25.16 21.30
C LYS A 159 -7.50 -26.28 20.80
N ALA A 160 -6.58 -25.96 19.91
CA ALA A 160 -5.59 -26.90 19.40
C ALA A 160 -4.39 -27.11 20.34
N GLY A 161 -4.25 -26.29 21.41
CA GLY A 161 -3.13 -26.34 22.36
C GLY A 161 -1.80 -25.96 21.68
N VAL A 162 -1.80 -24.94 20.83
CA VAL A 162 -0.63 -24.49 20.07
C VAL A 162 -0.47 -22.96 20.13
N GLU A 163 0.73 -22.47 19.83
CA GLU A 163 1.03 -21.05 19.68
C GLU A 163 1.17 -20.67 18.20
N ALA A 164 1.11 -19.36 17.89
CA ALA A 164 1.31 -18.86 16.55
C ALA A 164 2.76 -19.12 16.10
N PRO A 165 2.96 -19.66 14.89
CA PRO A 165 4.28 -20.07 14.43
C PRO A 165 5.12 -18.86 14.02
N LYS A 166 6.43 -18.91 14.26
CA LYS A 166 7.43 -17.97 13.77
C LYS A 166 8.10 -18.44 12.50
N THR A 167 8.19 -19.76 12.33
CA THR A 167 8.83 -20.40 11.17
C THR A 167 7.84 -21.33 10.46
N TRP A 168 8.16 -21.69 9.22
CA TRP A 168 7.36 -22.65 8.48
C TRP A 168 7.51 -24.06 9.04
N GLU A 169 8.65 -24.39 9.64
CA GLU A 169 8.86 -25.64 10.37
C GLU A 169 7.90 -25.73 11.58
N GLU A 170 7.76 -24.63 12.34
CA GLU A 170 6.78 -24.57 13.43
C GLU A 170 5.34 -24.70 12.92
N PHE A 171 5.02 -24.04 11.76
CA PHE A 171 3.72 -24.21 11.12
C PHE A 171 3.44 -25.67 10.76
N GLU A 172 4.38 -26.36 10.12
CA GLU A 172 4.22 -27.77 9.79
C GLU A 172 3.99 -28.65 11.02
N ALA A 173 4.60 -28.31 12.15
CA ALA A 173 4.43 -29.05 13.40
C ALA A 173 3.05 -28.85 14.07
N ILE A 174 2.43 -27.67 13.91
CA ILE A 174 1.14 -27.34 14.56
C ILE A 174 -0.07 -27.56 13.63
N ALA A 175 0.10 -27.51 12.30
CA ALA A 175 -1.01 -27.59 11.36
C ALA A 175 -1.88 -28.85 11.50
N PRO A 176 -1.33 -30.07 11.75
CA PRO A 176 -2.16 -31.24 12.03
C PRO A 176 -3.09 -31.09 13.22
N LYS A 177 -2.63 -30.47 14.32
CA LYS A 177 -3.43 -30.22 15.52
C LYS A 177 -4.57 -29.24 15.27
N LEU A 178 -4.33 -28.18 14.49
CA LEU A 178 -5.37 -27.25 14.08
C LEU A 178 -6.43 -27.93 13.22
N LYS A 179 -6.02 -28.83 12.32
CA LYS A 179 -6.92 -29.64 11.51
C LYS A 179 -7.76 -30.60 12.36
N GLU A 180 -7.15 -31.29 13.35
CA GLU A 180 -7.86 -32.12 14.33
C GLU A 180 -8.85 -31.33 15.18
N ALA A 181 -8.54 -30.06 15.48
CA ALA A 181 -9.44 -29.12 16.15
C ALA A 181 -10.59 -28.62 15.26
N GLY A 182 -10.61 -28.96 13.96
CA GLY A 182 -11.69 -28.68 13.04
C GLY A 182 -11.52 -27.41 12.19
N TYR A 183 -10.31 -26.87 12.11
CA TYR A 183 -10.00 -25.68 11.30
C TYR A 183 -9.19 -26.04 10.05
N VAL A 184 -9.29 -25.23 9.00
CA VAL A 184 -8.24 -25.17 7.99
C VAL A 184 -7.08 -24.37 8.60
N PRO A 185 -5.86 -24.95 8.73
CA PRO A 185 -4.79 -24.30 9.48
C PRO A 185 -4.38 -22.95 8.92
N LEU A 186 -4.23 -22.80 7.59
CA LEU A 186 -3.75 -21.59 6.96
C LEU A 186 -4.53 -21.28 5.68
N ALA A 187 -4.79 -20.00 5.44
CA ALA A 187 -5.12 -19.46 4.12
C ALA A 187 -4.26 -18.23 3.83
N GLN A 188 -4.22 -17.81 2.56
CA GLN A 188 -3.42 -16.66 2.15
C GLN A 188 -4.05 -15.91 0.99
N SER A 189 -4.01 -14.59 1.06
CA SER A 189 -4.28 -13.68 -0.07
C SER A 189 -2.99 -13.25 -0.77
N HIS A 190 -3.08 -12.92 -2.07
CA HIS A 190 -1.97 -12.31 -2.85
C HIS A 190 -0.70 -13.17 -2.93
N LEU A 191 -0.80 -14.37 -3.51
CA LEU A 191 0.32 -15.30 -3.69
C LEU A 191 1.63 -14.64 -4.20
N PRO A 192 1.63 -13.81 -5.26
CA PRO A 192 2.86 -13.16 -5.72
C PRO A 192 3.50 -12.27 -4.66
N TRP A 193 2.71 -11.41 -4.01
CA TRP A 193 3.22 -10.45 -3.05
C TRP A 193 3.74 -11.10 -1.77
N ILE A 194 3.03 -12.11 -1.24
CA ILE A 194 3.39 -12.73 0.05
C ILE A 194 4.37 -13.89 -0.15
N PHE A 195 4.01 -14.89 -0.98
CA PHE A 195 4.81 -16.12 -1.14
C PHE A 195 5.94 -16.00 -2.17
N THR A 196 6.06 -14.86 -2.86
CA THR A 196 7.18 -14.64 -3.77
C THR A 196 8.00 -13.43 -3.34
N GLU A 197 7.44 -12.26 -3.45
CA GLU A 197 8.14 -10.99 -3.24
C GLU A 197 8.61 -10.83 -1.80
N ASN A 198 7.68 -10.91 -0.84
CA ASN A 198 8.01 -10.81 0.58
C ASN A 198 8.63 -12.09 1.17
N PHE A 199 8.38 -13.25 0.56
CA PHE A 199 9.16 -14.44 0.85
C PHE A 199 10.66 -14.20 0.56
N LYS A 200 10.99 -13.64 -0.61
CA LYS A 200 12.37 -13.30 -0.97
C LYS A 200 13.00 -12.32 0.03
N SER A 201 12.27 -11.26 0.38
CA SER A 201 12.73 -10.30 1.37
C SER A 201 12.96 -10.97 2.74
N ARG A 202 11.98 -11.72 3.23
CA ARG A 202 11.99 -12.38 4.53
C ARG A 202 13.11 -13.41 4.69
N HIS A 203 13.61 -13.92 3.57
CA HIS A 203 14.74 -14.87 3.50
C HIS A 203 16.04 -14.22 2.98
N ASN A 204 16.07 -12.88 2.80
CA ASN A 204 17.20 -12.15 2.25
C ASN A 204 17.71 -12.75 0.92
N LEU A 205 16.80 -13.07 0.01
CA LEU A 205 17.09 -13.69 -1.28
C LEU A 205 16.90 -12.70 -2.43
N GLN A 206 17.83 -12.70 -3.37
CA GLN A 206 17.75 -11.90 -4.59
C GLN A 206 16.49 -12.26 -5.38
N PHE A 207 15.74 -11.24 -5.83
CA PHE A 207 14.52 -11.40 -6.61
C PHE A 207 14.74 -11.12 -8.11
N ALA A 208 15.62 -10.19 -8.44
CA ALA A 208 16.03 -9.92 -9.81
C ALA A 208 17.51 -9.48 -9.86
N THR A 209 18.13 -9.56 -11.04
CA THR A 209 19.46 -9.01 -11.28
C THR A 209 19.44 -7.48 -11.14
N ASN A 210 20.59 -6.82 -11.24
CA ASN A 210 20.74 -5.37 -11.12
C ASN A 210 20.14 -4.85 -9.80
N ASN A 211 20.51 -5.49 -8.67
CA ASN A 211 20.02 -5.10 -7.34
C ASN A 211 18.47 -5.01 -7.29
N ASN A 212 17.79 -6.09 -7.70
CA ASN A 212 16.33 -6.14 -7.86
C ASN A 212 15.78 -5.04 -8.78
N GLY A 213 16.55 -4.59 -9.79
CA GLY A 213 16.21 -3.55 -10.74
C GLY A 213 16.47 -2.11 -10.27
N TYR A 214 17.04 -1.92 -9.07
CA TYR A 214 17.39 -0.57 -8.58
C TYR A 214 18.56 0.05 -9.33
N ASP A 215 19.50 -0.75 -9.82
CA ASP A 215 20.69 -0.28 -10.57
C ASP A 215 20.39 -0.06 -12.07
N GLY A 216 19.14 -0.18 -12.47
CA GLY A 216 18.66 0.07 -13.83
C GLY A 216 17.82 -1.07 -14.39
N THR A 217 17.12 -0.79 -15.50
CA THR A 217 16.18 -1.75 -16.11
C THR A 217 16.82 -2.56 -17.25
N ALA A 218 17.97 -2.12 -17.76
CA ALA A 218 18.67 -2.82 -18.83
C ALA A 218 19.15 -4.18 -18.34
N ASP A 219 18.82 -5.23 -19.09
CA ASP A 219 19.18 -6.64 -18.80
C ASP A 219 18.73 -7.15 -17.41
N THR A 220 17.82 -6.45 -16.73
CA THR A 220 17.22 -6.95 -15.49
C THR A 220 16.41 -8.22 -15.77
N LYS A 221 16.66 -9.26 -14.97
CA LYS A 221 16.02 -10.59 -15.10
C LYS A 221 15.57 -11.09 -13.74
N LEU A 222 14.43 -11.79 -13.72
CA LEU A 222 13.95 -12.48 -12.54
C LEU A 222 14.91 -13.56 -12.10
N VAL A 223 15.04 -13.75 -10.79
CA VAL A 223 15.85 -14.78 -10.15
C VAL A 223 15.01 -15.47 -9.08
N PHE A 224 14.73 -16.77 -9.24
CA PHE A 224 13.99 -17.48 -8.21
C PHE A 224 14.92 -18.34 -7.34
N GLY A 225 15.42 -19.45 -7.78
CA GLY A 225 16.27 -20.35 -6.99
C GLY A 225 15.46 -21.38 -6.17
N GLU A 226 16.19 -22.32 -5.57
CA GLU A 226 15.61 -23.49 -4.90
C GLU A 226 14.72 -23.16 -3.68
N PRO A 227 15.04 -22.20 -2.79
CA PRO A 227 14.22 -21.99 -1.60
C PRO A 227 12.76 -21.67 -1.89
N ILE A 228 12.48 -20.85 -2.90
CA ILE A 228 11.09 -20.49 -3.24
C ILE A 228 10.37 -21.64 -3.97
N LYS A 229 11.05 -22.40 -4.82
CA LYS A 229 10.50 -23.59 -5.49
C LYS A 229 10.12 -24.66 -4.46
N ASN A 230 10.99 -24.89 -3.49
CA ASN A 230 10.73 -25.78 -2.37
C ASN A 230 9.53 -25.30 -1.54
N HIS A 231 9.42 -24.00 -1.30
CA HIS A 231 8.25 -23.44 -0.60
C HIS A 231 6.96 -23.74 -1.34
N PHE A 232 6.88 -23.50 -2.66
CA PHE A 232 5.68 -23.82 -3.45
C PHE A 232 5.38 -25.32 -3.52
N THR A 233 6.39 -26.16 -3.49
CA THR A 233 6.22 -27.62 -3.37
C THR A 233 5.57 -27.98 -2.04
N LYS A 234 6.00 -27.32 -0.94
CA LYS A 234 5.38 -27.48 0.39
C LYS A 234 3.96 -26.96 0.41
N VAL A 235 3.70 -25.76 -0.12
CA VAL A 235 2.36 -25.17 -0.21
C VAL A 235 1.38 -26.07 -0.95
N LYS A 236 1.81 -26.68 -2.07
CA LYS A 236 0.99 -27.66 -2.77
C LYS A 236 0.72 -28.91 -1.92
N GLY A 237 1.73 -29.43 -1.22
CA GLY A 237 1.54 -30.53 -0.28
C GLY A 237 0.57 -30.18 0.85
N TRP A 238 0.69 -28.98 1.45
CA TRP A 238 -0.24 -28.52 2.49
C TRP A 238 -1.67 -28.38 1.97
N LEU A 239 -1.86 -27.97 0.71
CA LEU A 239 -3.18 -27.91 0.08
C LEU A 239 -3.76 -29.33 -0.08
N ASP A 240 -2.98 -30.29 -0.59
CA ASP A 240 -3.40 -31.66 -0.77
C ASP A 240 -3.74 -32.34 0.56
N ASP A 241 -2.98 -32.02 1.61
CA ASP A 241 -3.20 -32.51 2.98
C ASP A 241 -4.31 -31.77 3.74
N GLY A 242 -4.91 -30.73 3.15
CA GLY A 242 -5.93 -29.88 3.80
C GLY A 242 -5.40 -29.04 4.95
N MET A 243 -4.11 -28.73 4.96
CA MET A 243 -3.46 -27.82 5.91
C MET A 243 -3.40 -26.38 5.38
N PHE A 244 -3.62 -26.18 4.10
CA PHE A 244 -3.73 -24.89 3.44
C PHE A 244 -5.03 -24.82 2.63
N GLY A 245 -5.73 -23.69 2.73
CA GLY A 245 -6.91 -23.39 1.93
C GLY A 245 -6.62 -22.29 0.90
N TYR A 246 -7.02 -22.53 -0.34
CA TYR A 246 -6.95 -21.54 -1.41
C TYR A 246 -8.32 -21.40 -2.05
N TYR A 247 -8.92 -20.20 -1.95
CA TYR A 247 -10.32 -19.96 -2.28
C TYR A 247 -10.49 -19.04 -3.49
N GLY A 248 -9.38 -18.58 -4.08
CA GLY A 248 -9.39 -17.73 -5.26
C GLY A 248 -8.30 -16.67 -5.27
N THR A 249 -8.26 -15.88 -6.35
CA THR A 249 -7.27 -14.80 -6.57
C THR A 249 -7.81 -13.42 -6.16
N GLY A 250 -9.12 -13.31 -5.88
CA GLY A 250 -9.75 -12.07 -5.49
C GLY A 250 -9.27 -11.57 -4.13
N TRP A 251 -9.35 -10.27 -3.95
CA TRP A 251 -8.82 -9.60 -2.75
C TRP A 251 -9.36 -10.17 -1.44
N GLY A 252 -10.66 -10.49 -1.37
CA GLY A 252 -11.33 -11.00 -0.18
C GLY A 252 -11.50 -12.51 -0.12
N ASP A 253 -11.18 -13.25 -1.19
CA ASP A 253 -11.54 -14.66 -1.31
C ASP A 253 -10.95 -15.52 -0.19
N ASN A 254 -9.73 -15.25 0.21
CA ASN A 254 -9.03 -16.02 1.24
C ASN A 254 -9.16 -15.39 2.64
N GLN A 255 -9.57 -14.13 2.76
CA GLN A 255 -9.86 -13.47 4.03
C GLN A 255 -11.22 -13.86 4.58
N THR A 256 -12.23 -14.02 3.73
CA THR A 256 -13.61 -14.35 4.12
C THR A 256 -13.69 -15.61 4.98
N PRO A 257 -13.08 -16.76 4.62
CA PRO A 257 -13.09 -17.93 5.48
C PRO A 257 -12.40 -17.76 6.85
N PHE A 258 -11.39 -16.88 6.93
CA PHE A 258 -10.80 -16.48 8.21
C PHE A 258 -11.79 -15.67 9.05
N ASN A 259 -12.42 -14.64 8.46
CA ASN A 259 -13.42 -13.82 9.16
C ASN A 259 -14.61 -14.63 9.66
N GLU A 260 -14.97 -15.71 8.97
CA GLU A 260 -16.02 -16.66 9.36
C GLU A 260 -15.56 -17.69 10.41
N GLY A 261 -14.30 -17.65 10.86
CA GLY A 261 -13.74 -18.59 11.83
C GLY A 261 -13.51 -20.02 11.31
N LYS A 262 -13.52 -20.23 9.98
CA LYS A 262 -13.25 -21.54 9.35
C LYS A 262 -11.76 -21.83 9.21
N VAL A 263 -10.97 -20.79 9.08
CA VAL A 263 -9.50 -20.82 8.94
C VAL A 263 -8.87 -20.31 10.24
N ALA A 264 -7.90 -21.04 10.78
CA ALA A 264 -7.24 -20.67 12.02
C ALA A 264 -6.27 -19.51 11.87
N MET A 265 -5.53 -19.46 10.75
CA MET A 265 -4.52 -18.44 10.47
C MET A 265 -4.64 -17.94 9.03
N TRP A 266 -4.48 -16.64 8.84
CA TRP A 266 -4.53 -16.03 7.51
C TRP A 266 -3.36 -15.08 7.29
N LEU A 267 -2.66 -15.27 6.17
CA LEU A 267 -1.64 -14.35 5.70
C LEU A 267 -2.27 -13.28 4.81
N GLY A 268 -2.12 -12.04 5.21
CA GLY A 268 -2.67 -10.91 4.50
C GLY A 268 -2.00 -9.59 4.83
N SER A 269 -2.54 -8.53 4.27
CA SER A 269 -2.05 -7.17 4.48
C SER A 269 -2.31 -6.68 5.90
N SER A 270 -1.35 -5.99 6.53
CA SER A 270 -1.58 -5.25 7.78
C SER A 270 -2.73 -4.24 7.64
N GLY A 271 -2.96 -3.69 6.44
CA GLY A 271 -4.09 -2.79 6.13
C GLY A 271 -5.48 -3.44 6.21
N SER A 272 -5.57 -4.75 6.46
CA SER A 272 -6.84 -5.43 6.73
C SER A 272 -7.25 -5.38 8.21
N PHE A 273 -6.36 -4.94 9.11
CA PHE A 273 -6.56 -5.01 10.57
C PHE A 273 -7.88 -4.35 11.02
N GLY A 274 -8.11 -3.11 10.61
CA GLY A 274 -9.32 -2.37 10.99
C GLY A 274 -10.62 -3.00 10.46
N GLY A 275 -10.56 -3.63 9.29
CA GLY A 275 -11.67 -4.41 8.72
C GLY A 275 -11.94 -5.68 9.51
N ILE A 276 -10.89 -6.45 9.84
CA ILE A 276 -10.98 -7.67 10.64
C ILE A 276 -11.57 -7.34 12.02
N GLN A 277 -11.05 -6.32 12.70
CA GLN A 277 -11.52 -5.89 14.02
C GLN A 277 -13.03 -5.58 14.08
N LYS A 278 -13.60 -5.11 12.97
CA LYS A 278 -15.03 -4.79 12.87
C LYS A 278 -15.91 -5.95 12.41
N THR A 279 -15.30 -7.03 11.90
CA THR A 279 -16.05 -8.11 11.22
C THR A 279 -16.04 -9.42 12.00
N VAL A 280 -14.91 -9.78 12.66
CA VAL A 280 -14.80 -11.06 13.35
C VAL A 280 -15.45 -11.02 14.73
N GLU A 281 -16.06 -12.15 15.13
CA GLU A 281 -16.71 -12.32 16.44
C GLU A 281 -15.82 -13.07 17.46
N PHE A 282 -14.62 -13.48 17.07
CA PHE A 282 -13.65 -14.16 17.89
C PHE A 282 -12.44 -13.28 18.22
N PRO A 283 -11.74 -13.50 19.32
CA PRO A 283 -10.49 -12.80 19.60
C PRO A 283 -9.43 -13.20 18.58
N PHE A 284 -8.80 -12.19 17.97
CA PHE A 284 -7.73 -12.39 17.02
C PHE A 284 -6.48 -11.62 17.43
N SER A 285 -5.35 -12.05 16.92
CA SER A 285 -4.08 -11.33 17.04
C SER A 285 -3.27 -11.50 15.75
N ALA A 286 -2.07 -10.95 15.73
CA ALA A 286 -1.17 -11.03 14.59
C ALA A 286 0.28 -11.28 15.02
N THR A 287 1.06 -11.88 14.11
CA THR A 287 2.51 -12.05 14.24
C THR A 287 3.18 -11.84 12.89
N TYR A 288 4.49 -11.94 12.86
CA TYR A 288 5.28 -11.76 11.66
C TYR A 288 4.99 -12.83 10.59
N LEU A 289 5.29 -12.49 9.32
CA LEU A 289 5.34 -13.47 8.23
C LEU A 289 6.34 -14.57 8.58
N PRO A 290 5.95 -15.86 8.60
CA PRO A 290 6.87 -16.95 8.88
C PRO A 290 7.99 -17.06 7.84
N TYR A 291 9.10 -17.65 8.22
CA TYR A 291 10.25 -17.91 7.36
C TYR A 291 10.76 -19.34 7.58
N TRP A 292 11.52 -19.87 6.62
CA TRP A 292 12.24 -21.13 6.77
C TRP A 292 13.54 -20.87 7.52
N ASP A 293 13.67 -21.40 8.72
CA ASP A 293 14.88 -21.22 9.58
C ASP A 293 16.12 -21.91 8.94
N ALA A 294 15.88 -22.93 8.13
CA ALA A 294 16.93 -23.62 7.39
C ALA A 294 17.52 -22.81 6.22
N VAL A 295 16.98 -21.64 5.87
CA VAL A 295 17.51 -20.78 4.80
C VAL A 295 18.46 -19.75 5.39
N ASP A 296 19.72 -19.78 5.00
CA ASP A 296 20.74 -18.84 5.47
C ASP A 296 20.33 -17.39 5.22
N GLY A 297 20.44 -16.56 6.25
CA GLY A 297 20.05 -15.14 6.19
C GLY A 297 18.57 -14.85 6.36
N ALA A 298 17.76 -15.86 6.63
CA ALA A 298 16.32 -15.69 6.86
C ALA A 298 16.01 -14.96 8.19
N GLY A 299 14.76 -14.50 8.32
CA GLY A 299 14.29 -13.76 9.50
C GLY A 299 14.44 -12.25 9.39
N THR A 300 14.84 -11.73 8.23
CA THR A 300 14.94 -10.29 7.94
C THR A 300 13.55 -9.63 7.82
N GLY A 301 13.51 -8.31 7.64
CA GLY A 301 12.28 -7.55 7.39
C GLY A 301 11.61 -7.89 6.07
N THR A 302 10.39 -7.42 5.92
CA THR A 302 9.66 -7.38 4.65
C THR A 302 9.78 -5.98 4.06
N PHE A 303 9.42 -5.83 2.79
CA PHE A 303 9.17 -4.51 2.22
C PHE A 303 7.67 -4.23 2.12
N ILE A 304 7.33 -2.98 1.81
CA ILE A 304 5.94 -2.55 1.76
C ILE A 304 5.17 -3.13 0.57
N GLY A 305 3.86 -3.19 0.74
CA GLY A 305 2.86 -3.18 -0.31
C GLY A 305 1.94 -1.99 -0.14
N GLY A 306 0.87 -1.99 -0.92
CA GLY A 306 -0.10 -0.89 -0.92
C GLY A 306 0.17 0.11 -2.03
N ALA A 307 0.03 1.41 -1.77
CA ALA A 307 0.10 2.41 -2.84
C ALA A 307 0.65 3.76 -2.39
N ALA A 308 1.10 4.52 -3.38
CA ALA A 308 1.45 5.93 -3.25
C ALA A 308 0.51 6.81 -4.08
N LEU A 309 0.50 8.09 -3.79
CA LEU A 309 -0.20 9.13 -4.54
C LEU A 309 0.79 9.83 -5.47
N PHE A 310 0.45 9.90 -6.74
CA PHE A 310 1.25 10.56 -7.75
C PHE A 310 0.55 11.83 -8.23
N ALA A 311 1.23 12.98 -8.12
CA ALA A 311 0.79 14.23 -8.70
C ALA A 311 0.97 14.18 -10.22
N MET A 312 -0.13 14.24 -10.97
CA MET A 312 -0.10 14.12 -12.42
C MET A 312 0.35 15.44 -13.05
N ALA A 313 1.31 15.38 -13.97
CA ALA A 313 1.82 16.53 -14.66
C ALA A 313 0.80 17.17 -15.63
N GLY A 314 1.07 18.41 -16.07
CA GLY A 314 0.22 19.13 -17.03
C GLY A 314 -0.97 19.85 -16.40
N LYS A 315 -0.99 20.03 -15.08
CA LYS A 315 -2.03 20.77 -14.34
C LYS A 315 -1.60 22.23 -14.09
N PRO A 316 -2.55 23.18 -13.95
CA PRO A 316 -2.27 24.54 -13.55
C PRO A 316 -1.50 24.65 -12.22
N GLU A 317 -0.74 25.72 -12.04
CA GLU A 317 0.07 25.95 -10.82
C GLU A 317 -0.80 26.02 -9.57
N GLU A 318 -1.99 26.61 -9.66
CA GLU A 318 -2.94 26.71 -8.54
C GLU A 318 -3.43 25.33 -8.09
N GLU A 319 -3.66 24.42 -9.04
CA GLU A 319 -4.04 23.04 -8.72
C GLU A 319 -2.87 22.30 -8.05
N ASN A 320 -1.63 22.50 -8.55
CA ASN A 320 -0.43 21.90 -7.94
C ASN A 320 -0.20 22.43 -6.50
N LYS A 321 -0.48 23.69 -6.22
CA LYS A 321 -0.44 24.23 -4.85
C LYS A 321 -1.47 23.56 -3.93
N CYS A 322 -2.66 23.28 -4.44
CA CYS A 322 -3.68 22.52 -3.71
C CYS A 322 -3.27 21.07 -3.46
N VAL A 323 -2.62 20.42 -4.43
CA VAL A 323 -2.04 19.09 -4.22
C VAL A 323 -0.97 19.12 -3.13
N ALA A 324 -0.10 20.14 -3.13
CA ALA A 324 0.94 20.32 -2.10
C ALA A 324 0.32 20.45 -0.69
N SER A 325 -0.67 21.33 -0.54
CA SER A 325 -1.37 21.51 0.75
C SER A 325 -2.07 20.23 1.22
N PHE A 326 -2.62 19.47 0.28
CA PHE A 326 -3.25 18.18 0.62
C PHE A 326 -2.21 17.12 1.02
N TYR A 327 -1.06 17.05 0.35
CA TYR A 327 0.03 16.15 0.74
C TYR A 327 0.58 16.48 2.12
N GLU A 328 0.75 17.77 2.42
CA GLU A 328 1.12 18.25 3.76
C GLU A 328 0.10 17.82 4.81
N TYR A 329 -1.20 18.00 4.55
CA TYR A 329 -2.26 17.54 5.44
C TYR A 329 -2.20 16.03 5.66
N LEU A 330 -1.99 15.23 4.58
CA LEU A 330 -1.88 13.79 4.68
C LEU A 330 -0.67 13.30 5.49
N THR A 331 0.41 14.08 5.55
CA THR A 331 1.62 13.73 6.32
C THR A 331 1.56 14.17 7.77
N SER A 332 0.53 14.95 8.17
CA SER A 332 0.37 15.36 9.56
C SER A 332 0.26 14.13 10.47
N PRO A 333 0.89 14.14 11.66
CA PRO A 333 0.86 13.03 12.58
C PRO A 333 -0.56 12.59 12.95
N GLU A 334 -1.49 13.55 13.10
CA GLU A 334 -2.88 13.31 13.46
C GLU A 334 -3.63 12.53 12.38
N VAL A 335 -3.49 12.93 11.11
CA VAL A 335 -4.15 12.26 9.97
C VAL A 335 -3.56 10.88 9.76
N GLN A 336 -2.23 10.74 9.83
CA GLN A 336 -1.55 9.45 9.70
C GLN A 336 -1.90 8.50 10.84
N TYR A 337 -1.99 8.98 12.08
CA TYR A 337 -2.39 8.15 13.21
C TYR A 337 -3.86 7.73 13.10
N MET A 338 -4.76 8.63 12.72
CA MET A 338 -6.17 8.31 12.45
C MET A 338 -6.27 7.23 11.36
N TRP A 339 -5.56 7.41 10.22
CA TRP A 339 -5.50 6.44 9.14
C TRP A 339 -5.00 5.06 9.61
N HIS A 340 -3.94 5.04 10.40
CA HIS A 340 -3.40 3.81 10.99
C HIS A 340 -4.42 3.09 11.87
N LYS A 341 -5.08 3.80 12.80
CA LYS A 341 -6.09 3.23 13.70
C LYS A 341 -7.30 2.64 12.97
N GLU A 342 -7.80 3.36 11.98
CA GLU A 342 -9.02 2.97 11.26
C GLU A 342 -8.80 1.82 10.27
N THR A 343 -7.56 1.64 9.81
CA THR A 343 -7.26 0.71 8.72
C THR A 343 -6.26 -0.39 9.08
N GLY A 344 -5.20 -0.07 9.84
CA GLY A 344 -4.05 -0.94 10.07
C GLY A 344 -2.91 -0.75 9.04
N TYR A 345 -3.04 0.15 8.08
CA TYR A 345 -1.90 0.58 7.28
C TYR A 345 -0.83 1.18 8.19
N VAL A 346 0.43 0.93 7.91
CA VAL A 346 1.52 1.45 8.73
C VAL A 346 1.62 2.97 8.63
N PRO A 347 1.95 3.69 9.71
CA PRO A 347 2.27 5.10 9.63
C PRO A 347 3.42 5.31 8.65
N ILE A 348 3.36 6.35 7.85
CA ILE A 348 4.45 6.65 6.90
C ILE A 348 5.53 7.54 7.52
N THR A 349 5.24 8.22 8.64
CA THR A 349 6.17 9.09 9.34
C THR A 349 6.48 8.61 10.75
N THR A 350 7.69 8.89 11.22
CA THR A 350 8.13 8.60 12.58
C THR A 350 7.27 9.30 13.62
N ALA A 351 6.88 10.56 13.36
CA ALA A 351 6.05 11.35 14.27
C ALA A 351 4.67 10.72 14.51
N ALA A 352 4.04 10.16 13.48
CA ALA A 352 2.74 9.47 13.63
C ALA A 352 2.88 8.16 14.42
N TYR A 353 3.96 7.40 14.21
CA TYR A 353 4.26 6.20 15.00
C TYR A 353 4.51 6.52 16.47
N ASP A 354 5.25 7.58 16.76
CA ASP A 354 5.51 8.03 18.14
C ASP A 354 4.23 8.57 18.82
N MET A 355 3.34 9.23 18.06
CA MET A 355 2.02 9.63 18.55
C MET A 355 1.20 8.42 18.97
N ALA A 356 1.14 7.36 18.17
CA ALA A 356 0.43 6.12 18.48
C ALA A 356 0.98 5.43 19.75
N LYS A 357 2.30 5.40 19.94
CA LYS A 357 2.93 4.89 21.17
C LYS A 357 2.55 5.75 22.38
N LYS A 358 2.66 7.08 22.26
CA LYS A 358 2.36 8.00 23.35
C LYS A 358 0.90 7.93 23.80
N ASP A 359 -0.02 7.68 22.86
CA ASP A 359 -1.45 7.49 23.13
C ASP A 359 -1.76 6.11 23.78
N GLY A 360 -0.78 5.23 23.93
CA GLY A 360 -0.98 3.87 24.49
C GLY A 360 -1.73 2.91 23.54
N TYR A 361 -1.80 3.25 22.25
CA TYR A 361 -2.55 2.44 21.28
C TYR A 361 -2.01 1.02 21.16
N TYR A 362 -0.70 0.85 21.11
CA TYR A 362 -0.07 -0.47 20.98
C TYR A 362 -0.06 -1.29 22.28
N GLU A 363 -0.18 -0.64 23.44
CA GLU A 363 -0.37 -1.33 24.72
C GLU A 363 -1.75 -1.99 24.79
N SER A 364 -2.78 -1.30 24.28
CA SER A 364 -4.14 -1.81 24.20
C SER A 364 -4.38 -2.73 23.00
N THR A 365 -3.60 -2.58 21.93
CA THR A 365 -3.78 -3.28 20.65
C THR A 365 -2.43 -3.71 20.05
N PRO A 366 -1.71 -4.66 20.70
CA PRO A 366 -0.35 -5.03 20.28
C PRO A 366 -0.25 -5.55 18.83
N ALA A 367 -1.30 -6.21 18.34
CA ALA A 367 -1.35 -6.74 16.98
C ALA A 367 -1.29 -5.65 15.89
N ALA A 368 -1.74 -4.43 16.18
CA ALA A 368 -1.68 -3.32 15.23
C ALA A 368 -0.23 -2.84 14.98
N GLU A 369 0.69 -3.10 15.91
CA GLU A 369 2.10 -2.70 15.78
C GLU A 369 2.94 -3.70 14.94
N ILE A 370 2.44 -4.91 14.70
CA ILE A 370 3.20 -5.99 14.05
C ILE A 370 3.67 -5.56 12.65
N GLY A 371 2.82 -4.88 11.89
CA GLY A 371 3.17 -4.43 10.55
C GLY A 371 4.39 -3.51 10.51
N ILE A 372 4.43 -2.49 11.37
CA ILE A 372 5.57 -1.56 11.44
C ILE A 372 6.81 -2.22 12.05
N LYS A 373 6.64 -3.04 13.08
CA LYS A 373 7.77 -3.78 13.68
C LYS A 373 8.43 -4.72 12.67
N GLN A 374 7.64 -5.39 11.81
CA GLN A 374 8.17 -6.25 10.77
C GLN A 374 8.92 -5.47 9.69
N LEU A 375 8.39 -4.32 9.29
CA LEU A 375 9.02 -3.43 8.31
C LEU A 375 10.37 -2.88 8.81
N THR A 376 10.50 -2.69 10.13
CA THR A 376 11.70 -2.15 10.77
C THR A 376 12.64 -3.22 11.36
N LEU A 377 12.38 -4.50 11.11
CA LEU A 377 13.35 -5.55 11.43
C LEU A 377 14.67 -5.30 10.69
N PRO A 378 15.79 -5.82 11.21
CA PRO A 378 17.07 -5.71 10.51
C PRO A 378 16.95 -6.15 9.06
N GLY A 379 17.36 -5.29 8.14
CA GLY A 379 17.37 -5.59 6.72
C GLY A 379 18.59 -6.42 6.32
N GLY A 380 18.55 -6.96 5.11
CA GLY A 380 19.66 -7.58 4.42
C GLY A 380 19.84 -6.93 3.04
N ASP A 381 20.69 -7.51 2.21
CA ASP A 381 21.02 -6.96 0.89
C ASP A 381 19.79 -6.86 -0.03
N TRP A 382 18.80 -7.74 0.17
CA TRP A 382 17.66 -7.93 -0.73
C TRP A 382 16.30 -7.53 -0.12
N THR A 383 16.29 -6.75 0.96
CA THR A 383 15.07 -6.42 1.70
C THR A 383 14.41 -5.10 1.32
N LYS A 384 15.00 -4.33 0.40
CA LYS A 384 14.47 -3.01 -0.02
C LYS A 384 13.27 -3.09 -0.96
N GLY A 385 12.91 -4.29 -1.44
CA GLY A 385 11.90 -4.49 -2.47
C GLY A 385 12.51 -4.62 -3.86
N TYR A 386 11.82 -4.11 -4.87
CA TYR A 386 12.24 -4.21 -6.27
C TYR A 386 11.84 -2.97 -7.09
N ARG A 387 12.49 -2.79 -8.24
CA ARG A 387 12.14 -1.76 -9.23
C ARG A 387 12.08 -2.37 -10.62
N MET A 388 10.93 -2.95 -10.95
CA MET A 388 10.70 -3.65 -12.20
C MET A 388 9.44 -3.11 -12.90
N GLY A 389 9.59 -2.62 -14.14
CA GLY A 389 8.45 -2.14 -14.91
C GLY A 389 7.63 -3.27 -15.53
N PHE A 390 6.40 -2.96 -15.92
CA PHE A 390 5.39 -3.94 -16.36
C PHE A 390 5.17 -5.08 -15.35
N TYR A 391 5.42 -4.78 -14.09
CA TYR A 391 5.39 -5.80 -13.04
C TYR A 391 3.96 -6.26 -12.72
N VAL A 392 2.95 -5.46 -12.99
CA VAL A 392 1.53 -5.88 -12.95
C VAL A 392 1.32 -7.09 -13.84
N GLN A 393 1.80 -7.04 -15.09
CA GLN A 393 1.69 -8.16 -16.04
C GLN A 393 2.53 -9.39 -15.59
N ILE A 394 3.65 -9.15 -14.91
CA ILE A 394 4.46 -10.23 -14.33
C ILE A 394 3.68 -10.91 -13.20
N ARG A 395 3.00 -10.15 -12.33
CA ARG A 395 2.10 -10.72 -11.31
C ARG A 395 0.94 -11.52 -11.93
N ASP A 396 0.40 -11.10 -13.08
CA ASP A 396 -0.64 -11.86 -13.79
C ASP A 396 -0.10 -13.23 -14.25
N VAL A 397 1.13 -13.26 -14.78
CA VAL A 397 1.81 -14.53 -15.13
C VAL A 397 2.01 -15.39 -13.89
N MET A 398 2.49 -14.81 -12.78
CA MET A 398 2.67 -15.54 -11.52
C MET A 398 1.35 -16.11 -11.01
N ASN A 399 0.27 -15.33 -10.95
CA ASN A 399 -1.03 -15.78 -10.49
C ASN A 399 -1.55 -16.95 -11.33
N ARG A 400 -1.41 -16.86 -12.65
CA ARG A 400 -1.80 -17.92 -13.57
C ARG A 400 -1.03 -19.21 -13.30
N GLU A 401 0.30 -19.14 -13.21
CA GLU A 401 1.14 -20.31 -13.03
C GLU A 401 1.03 -20.90 -11.61
N TYR A 402 0.87 -20.06 -10.58
CA TYR A 402 0.60 -20.54 -9.21
C TYR A 402 -0.76 -21.27 -9.13
N GLY A 403 -1.77 -20.75 -9.81
CA GLY A 403 -3.06 -21.45 -9.93
C GLY A 403 -2.91 -22.85 -10.52
N LYS A 404 -2.06 -23.01 -11.56
CA LYS A 404 -1.77 -24.30 -12.17
C LYS A 404 -0.97 -25.25 -11.26
N ILE A 405 -0.02 -24.72 -10.46
CA ILE A 405 0.67 -25.53 -9.43
C ILE A 405 -0.37 -26.04 -8.43
N LEU A 406 -1.21 -25.16 -7.90
CA LEU A 406 -2.19 -25.54 -6.87
C LEU A 406 -3.26 -26.51 -7.40
N SER A 407 -3.69 -26.38 -8.65
CA SER A 407 -4.59 -27.34 -9.30
C SER A 407 -3.92 -28.67 -9.72
N GLY A 408 -2.58 -28.72 -9.72
CA GLY A 408 -1.83 -29.89 -10.18
C GLY A 408 -1.70 -30.00 -11.71
N GLU A 409 -2.01 -28.92 -12.45
CA GLU A 409 -1.90 -28.88 -13.91
C GLU A 409 -0.45 -28.78 -14.40
N THR A 410 0.45 -28.25 -13.59
CA THR A 410 1.87 -28.10 -13.92
C THR A 410 2.77 -28.40 -12.73
N SER A 411 4.00 -28.77 -13.00
CA SER A 411 5.02 -28.89 -11.96
C SER A 411 5.47 -27.50 -11.47
N VAL A 412 6.02 -27.44 -10.25
CA VAL A 412 6.63 -26.21 -9.73
C VAL A 412 7.75 -25.73 -10.63
N GLU A 413 8.59 -26.66 -11.12
CA GLU A 413 9.73 -26.34 -12.00
C GLU A 413 9.29 -25.71 -13.32
N ASP A 414 8.29 -26.31 -14.00
CA ASP A 414 7.78 -25.80 -15.28
C ASP A 414 7.06 -24.45 -15.11
N ALA A 415 6.33 -24.27 -14.01
CA ALA A 415 5.66 -23.00 -13.69
C ALA A 415 6.69 -21.87 -13.50
N PHE A 416 7.74 -22.09 -12.68
CA PHE A 416 8.78 -21.09 -12.47
C PHE A 416 9.59 -20.80 -13.73
N ALA A 417 9.89 -21.82 -14.57
CA ALA A 417 10.50 -21.60 -15.87
C ALA A 417 9.63 -20.74 -16.79
N THR A 418 8.30 -20.93 -16.77
CA THR A 418 7.35 -20.12 -17.52
C THR A 418 7.33 -18.68 -17.01
N ILE A 419 7.27 -18.49 -15.68
CA ILE A 419 7.29 -17.14 -15.05
C ILE A 419 8.57 -16.41 -15.43
N GLU A 420 9.73 -17.05 -15.33
CA GLU A 420 11.01 -16.46 -15.74
C GLU A 420 11.02 -16.10 -17.23
N GLY A 421 10.57 -17.01 -18.09
CA GLY A 421 10.58 -16.80 -19.53
C GLY A 421 9.66 -15.67 -20.01
N GLU A 422 8.42 -15.62 -19.52
CA GLU A 422 7.45 -14.57 -19.88
C GLU A 422 7.77 -13.26 -19.17
N GLY A 423 8.12 -13.31 -17.89
CA GLY A 423 8.47 -12.14 -17.09
C GLY A 423 9.69 -11.42 -17.63
N ASN A 424 10.74 -12.15 -18.01
CA ASN A 424 11.94 -11.55 -18.59
C ASN A 424 11.68 -10.88 -19.94
N LYS A 425 10.75 -11.40 -20.76
CA LYS A 425 10.31 -10.70 -22.00
C LYS A 425 9.57 -9.38 -21.68
N LEU A 426 8.80 -9.34 -20.61
CA LEU A 426 8.13 -8.13 -20.17
C LEU A 426 9.15 -7.09 -19.68
N LEU A 427 10.14 -7.48 -18.90
CA LEU A 427 11.22 -6.62 -18.43
C LEU A 427 12.04 -6.05 -19.60
N GLU A 428 12.42 -6.89 -20.58
CA GLU A 428 13.12 -6.44 -21.79
C GLU A 428 12.29 -5.43 -22.60
N ARG A 429 10.99 -5.67 -22.72
CA ARG A 429 10.08 -4.72 -23.41
C ARG A 429 10.00 -3.39 -22.66
N PHE A 430 9.93 -3.41 -21.33
CA PHE A 430 9.91 -2.20 -20.51
C PHE A 430 11.20 -1.40 -20.70
N SER A 431 12.37 -2.02 -20.59
CA SER A 431 13.68 -1.37 -20.81
C SER A 431 13.75 -0.68 -22.17
N LYS A 432 13.32 -1.34 -23.26
CA LYS A 432 13.26 -0.74 -24.59
C LYS A 432 12.30 0.45 -24.70
N THR A 433 11.23 0.47 -23.90
CA THR A 433 10.23 1.54 -23.92
C THR A 433 10.71 2.78 -23.16
N THR A 434 11.48 2.61 -22.09
CA THR A 434 11.96 3.72 -21.24
C THR A 434 13.30 4.29 -21.68
N GLY A 435 14.00 3.63 -22.62
CA GLY A 435 15.27 4.10 -23.16
C GLY A 435 16.44 4.03 -22.17
N ASN A 436 16.36 3.09 -21.23
CA ASN A 436 17.39 2.80 -20.22
C ASN A 436 18.06 1.47 -20.52
#